data_cdb537d9db68f1d02750483ecdb8dc8d
#
_entry.id   cdb537d9db68f1d02750483ecdb8dc8d
#
_cell.length_a   1.000
_cell.length_b   1.000
_cell.length_c   1.000
_cell.angle_alpha   90.00
_cell.angle_beta   90.00
_cell.angle_gamma   90.00
#
_symmetry.space_group_name_H-M   'P 1'
#
loop_
_entity.id
_entity.type
_entity.pdbx_description
1 polymer ?
#
loop_
_entity_poly.entity_id
_entity_poly.type
_entity_poly.pdbx_seq_one_letter_code
_entity_poly.pdbx_strand_id
1 'polypeptide(L)'
;KLRRQIENELLGKVRELGDHPAVLMFALGNEIPPSIVRWHGRLRIERFLRRMYRAAKAISPESLFTYVNFPPTEFLDLSFFDICAFNVYLHRENDLRAYIARLQHIAGQKPLLLAEAGADSLREGEAGQAAITAMHIRAAFEEGACGAIAFAWTDEWWRGGHPVEDWKFGLVDSERRVKPAAAAVAGAFEAAPFS
;
A
#
# COMPACT_ATOMS: atom_id res chain seq x y z
N LYS A 1 25.86 7.83 4.87
CA LYS A 1 26.12 6.45 4.40
C LYS A 1 24.79 5.76 4.06
N LEU A 2 23.85 5.59 5.01
CA LEU A 2 22.57 4.89 4.81
C LEU A 2 21.75 5.44 3.65
N ARG A 3 21.59 6.77 3.52
CA ARG A 3 20.82 7.38 2.42
C ARG A 3 21.33 7.02 1.03
N ARG A 4 22.67 6.96 0.85
CA ARG A 4 23.27 6.55 -0.42
C ARG A 4 23.05 5.07 -0.70
N GLN A 5 23.06 4.25 0.33
CA GLN A 5 22.76 2.81 0.20
C GLN A 5 21.34 2.62 -0.27
N ILE A 6 20.34 3.22 0.40
CA ILE A 6 18.93 3.18 0.00
C ILE A 6 18.77 3.66 -1.45
N GLU A 7 19.39 4.79 -1.81
CA GLU A 7 19.35 5.34 -3.15
C GLU A 7 19.90 4.35 -4.19
N ASN A 8 21.06 3.78 -3.95
CA ASN A 8 21.69 2.83 -4.87
C ASN A 8 20.88 1.56 -5.06
N GLU A 9 20.36 0.97 -3.98
CA GLU A 9 19.53 -0.24 -4.02
C GLU A 9 18.24 0.02 -4.82
N LEU A 10 17.53 1.10 -4.50
CA LEU A 10 16.29 1.47 -5.15
C LEU A 10 16.50 1.76 -6.64
N LEU A 11 17.46 2.61 -6.99
CA LEU A 11 17.72 2.96 -8.38
C LEU A 11 18.32 1.77 -9.16
N GLY A 12 19.01 0.85 -8.47
CA GLY A 12 19.42 -0.43 -9.03
C GLY A 12 18.22 -1.27 -9.48
N LYS A 13 17.19 -1.40 -8.63
CA LYS A 13 15.96 -2.11 -8.98
C LYS A 13 15.15 -1.45 -10.09
N VAL A 14 15.11 -0.12 -10.12
CA VAL A 14 14.45 0.60 -11.23
C VAL A 14 15.16 0.34 -12.56
N ARG A 15 16.50 0.29 -12.60
CA ARG A 15 17.25 -0.07 -13.82
C ARG A 15 17.02 -1.51 -14.27
N GLU A 16 16.95 -2.41 -13.30
CA GLU A 16 16.76 -3.85 -13.57
C GLU A 16 15.35 -4.16 -14.09
N LEU A 17 14.33 -3.49 -13.57
CA LEU A 17 12.93 -3.87 -13.74
C LEU A 17 12.07 -2.82 -14.45
N GLY A 18 12.60 -1.64 -14.77
CA GLY A 18 11.81 -0.52 -15.32
C GLY A 18 11.08 -0.83 -16.62
N ASP A 19 11.68 -1.68 -17.46
CA ASP A 19 11.10 -2.10 -18.75
C ASP A 19 10.41 -3.46 -18.67
N HIS A 20 10.28 -4.06 -17.47
CA HIS A 20 9.71 -5.38 -17.33
C HIS A 20 8.17 -5.32 -17.45
N PRO A 21 7.53 -6.08 -18.38
CA PRO A 21 6.10 -5.93 -18.69
C PRO A 21 5.16 -6.32 -17.53
N ALA A 22 5.64 -7.06 -16.53
CA ALA A 22 4.85 -7.42 -15.36
C ALA A 22 4.95 -6.36 -14.22
N VAL A 23 5.76 -5.31 -14.37
CA VAL A 23 5.88 -4.24 -13.37
C VAL A 23 4.92 -3.11 -13.72
N LEU A 24 3.88 -2.94 -12.93
CA LEU A 24 2.93 -1.84 -13.07
C LEU A 24 3.52 -0.51 -12.54
N MET A 25 4.14 -0.55 -11.37
CA MET A 25 4.68 0.63 -10.70
C MET A 25 5.72 0.27 -9.63
N PHE A 26 6.45 1.29 -9.16
CA PHE A 26 7.40 1.17 -8.06
C PHE A 26 6.93 1.98 -6.85
N ALA A 27 6.88 1.35 -5.68
CA ALA A 27 6.76 2.04 -4.41
C ALA A 27 8.16 2.39 -3.88
N LEU A 28 8.52 3.67 -3.85
CA LEU A 28 9.85 4.14 -3.42
C LEU A 28 10.05 4.12 -1.90
N GLY A 29 9.06 3.69 -1.16
CA GLY A 29 9.08 3.50 0.28
C GLY A 29 7.69 3.20 0.80
N ASN A 30 7.65 2.70 2.03
CA ASN A 30 6.43 2.31 2.73
C ASN A 30 6.50 2.77 4.19
N GLU A 31 5.47 3.46 4.66
CA GLU A 31 5.20 3.76 6.07
C GLU A 31 6.41 4.23 6.88
N ILE A 32 7.11 5.29 6.45
CA ILE A 32 8.18 5.86 7.29
C ILE A 32 7.57 6.21 8.67
N PRO A 33 8.10 5.62 9.77
CA PRO A 33 7.51 5.82 11.09
C PRO A 33 7.41 7.30 11.48
N PRO A 34 6.30 7.74 12.11
CA PRO A 34 6.10 9.13 12.52
C PRO A 34 7.21 9.67 13.40
N SER A 35 7.82 8.81 14.23
CA SER A 35 8.99 9.16 15.04
C SER A 35 10.19 9.55 14.19
N ILE A 36 10.43 8.84 13.08
CA ILE A 36 11.51 9.15 12.13
C ILE A 36 11.20 10.46 11.39
N VAL A 37 9.94 10.66 10.98
CA VAL A 37 9.52 11.92 10.33
C VAL A 37 9.70 13.11 11.29
N ARG A 38 9.29 12.98 12.57
CA ARG A 38 9.50 14.03 13.59
C ARG A 38 10.97 14.29 13.87
N TRP A 39 11.78 13.24 13.99
CA TRP A 39 13.22 13.36 14.24
C TRP A 39 13.96 14.09 13.13
N HIS A 40 13.69 13.75 11.88
CA HIS A 40 14.36 14.35 10.74
C HIS A 40 13.72 15.66 10.26
N GLY A 41 12.46 15.90 10.60
CA GLY A 41 11.63 16.98 10.12
C GLY A 41 10.97 16.69 8.77
N ARG A 42 9.67 17.02 8.68
CA ARG A 42 8.79 16.81 7.52
C ARG A 42 9.46 17.20 6.19
N LEU A 43 9.89 18.46 6.08
CA LEU A 43 10.47 19.00 4.84
C LEU A 43 11.74 18.27 4.37
N ARG A 44 12.47 17.66 5.30
CA ARG A 44 13.69 16.90 4.95
C ARG A 44 13.32 15.53 4.39
N ILE A 45 12.26 14.89 4.91
CA ILE A 45 11.72 13.63 4.38
C ILE A 45 11.13 13.87 2.99
N GLU A 46 10.27 14.87 2.83
CA GLU A 46 9.68 15.22 1.52
C GLU A 46 10.73 15.52 0.46
N ARG A 47 11.77 16.30 0.82
CA ARG A 47 12.90 16.57 -0.10
C ARG A 47 13.68 15.32 -0.47
N PHE A 48 13.86 14.40 0.48
CA PHE A 48 14.52 13.12 0.22
C PHE A 48 13.68 12.28 -0.76
N LEU A 49 12.40 12.09 -0.50
CA LEU A 49 11.49 11.34 -1.37
C LEU A 49 11.37 11.96 -2.77
N ARG A 50 11.26 13.29 -2.85
CA ARG A 50 11.21 14.00 -4.14
C ARG A 50 12.50 13.82 -4.96
N ARG A 51 13.66 13.80 -4.30
CA ARG A 51 14.94 13.52 -4.96
C ARG A 51 14.97 12.09 -5.49
N MET A 52 14.50 11.11 -4.71
CA MET A 52 14.43 9.72 -5.12
C MET A 52 13.50 9.55 -6.33
N TYR A 53 12.31 10.15 -6.28
CA TYR A 53 11.37 10.17 -7.39
C TYR A 53 12.00 10.72 -8.68
N ARG A 54 12.64 11.88 -8.61
CA ARG A 54 13.30 12.49 -9.79
C ARG A 54 14.42 11.61 -10.35
N ALA A 55 15.21 11.00 -9.49
CA ALA A 55 16.27 10.10 -9.90
C ALA A 55 15.73 8.81 -10.54
N ALA A 56 14.64 8.28 -10.03
CA ALA A 56 13.96 7.11 -10.60
C ALA A 56 13.31 7.42 -11.95
N LYS A 57 12.63 8.58 -12.08
CA LYS A 57 12.06 9.07 -13.34
C LYS A 57 13.13 9.34 -14.41
N ALA A 58 14.33 9.78 -14.02
CA ALA A 58 15.42 9.95 -14.98
C ALA A 58 15.95 8.63 -15.56
N ILE A 59 15.77 7.51 -14.83
CA ILE A 59 16.15 6.16 -15.29
C ILE A 59 15.03 5.53 -16.12
N SER A 60 13.79 5.60 -15.66
CA SER A 60 12.62 5.02 -16.31
C SER A 60 11.48 6.05 -16.36
N PRO A 61 11.47 6.93 -17.38
CA PRO A 61 10.50 8.04 -17.48
C PRO A 61 9.04 7.57 -17.54
N GLU A 62 8.78 6.45 -18.18
CA GLU A 62 7.42 5.92 -18.41
C GLU A 62 6.89 5.12 -17.21
N SER A 63 7.75 4.63 -16.31
CA SER A 63 7.31 3.91 -15.13
C SER A 63 6.55 4.81 -14.17
N LEU A 64 5.54 4.24 -13.51
CA LEU A 64 4.80 4.91 -12.45
C LEU A 64 5.51 4.73 -11.10
N PHE A 65 5.55 5.81 -10.33
CA PHE A 65 6.17 5.83 -9.01
C PHE A 65 5.23 6.35 -7.95
N THR A 66 5.23 5.68 -6.81
CA THR A 66 4.48 6.09 -5.62
C THR A 66 5.33 5.99 -4.36
N TYR A 67 4.80 6.47 -3.28
CA TYR A 67 5.21 6.19 -1.90
C TYR A 67 3.96 5.75 -1.16
N VAL A 68 4.01 4.60 -0.49
CA VAL A 68 2.88 4.10 0.28
C VAL A 68 2.87 4.78 1.64
N ASN A 69 1.90 5.66 1.84
CA ASN A 69 1.69 6.40 3.06
C ASN A 69 0.68 5.68 3.98
N PHE A 70 0.47 6.21 5.17
CA PHE A 70 -0.51 5.69 6.13
C PHE A 70 -0.99 6.81 7.06
N PRO A 71 -2.11 6.64 7.81
CA PRO A 71 -2.74 7.73 8.55
C PRO A 71 -1.82 8.55 9.45
N PRO A 72 -0.86 7.96 10.22
CA PRO A 72 0.01 8.73 11.11
C PRO A 72 0.95 9.74 10.44
N THR A 73 1.17 9.61 9.12
CA THR A 73 2.02 10.52 8.33
C THR A 73 1.32 11.12 7.13
N GLU A 74 -0.02 11.14 7.09
CA GLU A 74 -0.83 11.72 6.01
C GLU A 74 -0.52 13.19 5.72
N PHE A 75 0.08 13.91 6.67
CA PHE A 75 0.49 15.30 6.55
C PHE A 75 1.70 15.54 5.63
N LEU A 76 2.36 14.48 5.15
CA LEU A 76 3.47 14.61 4.19
C LEU A 76 2.93 15.08 2.83
N ASP A 77 3.55 16.10 2.24
CA ASP A 77 3.29 16.51 0.86
C ASP A 77 4.01 15.56 -0.11
N LEU A 78 3.24 14.66 -0.69
CA LEU A 78 3.68 13.64 -1.64
C LEU A 78 3.08 13.85 -3.03
N SER A 79 2.50 15.03 -3.30
CA SER A 79 1.82 15.40 -4.54
C SER A 79 2.67 15.28 -5.81
N PHE A 80 3.99 15.17 -5.67
CA PHE A 80 4.92 14.98 -6.79
C PHE A 80 4.99 13.55 -7.31
N PHE A 81 4.48 12.55 -6.60
CA PHE A 81 4.37 11.18 -7.11
C PHE A 81 3.27 11.05 -8.15
N ASP A 82 3.35 10.01 -8.98
CA ASP A 82 2.36 9.75 -10.03
C ASP A 82 1.02 9.28 -9.45
N ILE A 83 1.07 8.50 -8.38
CA ILE A 83 -0.08 7.89 -7.71
C ILE A 83 -0.02 8.22 -6.22
N CYS A 84 -1.17 8.56 -5.63
CA CYS A 84 -1.35 8.67 -4.20
C CYS A 84 -1.70 7.29 -3.64
N ALA A 85 -0.84 6.71 -2.80
CA ALA A 85 -1.04 5.36 -2.26
C ALA A 85 -1.06 5.39 -0.73
N PHE A 86 -2.03 4.66 -0.15
CA PHE A 86 -2.22 4.58 1.30
C PHE A 86 -2.52 3.16 1.77
N ASN A 87 -1.96 2.79 2.93
CA ASN A 87 -2.36 1.63 3.71
C ASN A 87 -3.49 2.04 4.66
N VAL A 88 -4.62 1.32 4.61
CA VAL A 88 -5.81 1.64 5.41
C VAL A 88 -6.43 0.38 5.99
N TYR A 89 -6.52 0.33 7.32
CA TYR A 89 -7.02 -0.82 8.09
C TYR A 89 -8.20 -0.44 9.01
N LEU A 90 -9.18 0.32 8.49
CA LEU A 90 -10.38 0.70 9.21
C LEU A 90 -11.46 -0.37 9.06
N HIS A 91 -11.86 -1.02 10.14
CA HIS A 91 -12.78 -2.16 10.12
C HIS A 91 -14.27 -1.79 10.03
N ARG A 92 -14.61 -0.51 10.24
CA ARG A 92 -15.99 -0.02 10.15
C ARG A 92 -16.18 0.68 8.82
N GLU A 93 -17.17 0.25 8.06
CA GLU A 93 -17.39 0.73 6.68
C GLU A 93 -17.54 2.24 6.60
N ASN A 94 -18.36 2.84 7.47
CA ASN A 94 -18.56 4.29 7.47
C ASN A 94 -17.27 5.07 7.76
N ASP A 95 -16.42 4.57 8.67
CA ASP A 95 -15.14 5.19 9.00
C ASP A 95 -14.17 5.08 7.82
N LEU A 96 -14.15 3.92 7.16
CA LEU A 96 -13.35 3.69 5.95
C LEU A 96 -13.76 4.61 4.81
N ARG A 97 -15.06 4.68 4.47
CA ARG A 97 -15.58 5.56 3.42
C ARG A 97 -15.25 7.02 3.68
N ALA A 98 -15.49 7.49 4.90
CA ALA A 98 -15.15 8.86 5.29
C ALA A 98 -13.64 9.13 5.16
N TYR A 99 -12.81 8.14 5.48
CA TYR A 99 -11.37 8.29 5.33
C TYR A 99 -10.91 8.25 3.87
N ILE A 100 -11.49 7.40 3.03
CA ILE A 100 -11.22 7.39 1.59
C ILE A 100 -11.60 8.74 0.96
N ALA A 101 -12.76 9.30 1.31
CA ALA A 101 -13.15 10.62 0.86
C ALA A 101 -12.12 11.71 1.26
N ARG A 102 -11.57 11.63 2.48
CA ARG A 102 -10.46 12.49 2.90
C ARG A 102 -9.20 12.27 2.06
N LEU A 103 -8.86 11.01 1.77
CA LEU A 103 -7.70 10.68 0.95
C LEU A 103 -7.85 11.20 -0.49
N GLN A 104 -9.06 11.22 -1.06
CA GLN A 104 -9.33 11.84 -2.35
C GLN A 104 -8.99 13.34 -2.34
N HIS A 105 -9.29 14.07 -1.25
CA HIS A 105 -8.85 15.45 -1.11
C HIS A 105 -7.33 15.60 -1.05
N ILE A 106 -6.64 14.67 -0.38
CA ILE A 106 -5.16 14.66 -0.32
C ILE A 106 -4.56 14.32 -1.68
N ALA A 107 -5.14 13.37 -2.38
CA ALA A 107 -4.71 12.95 -3.72
C ALA A 107 -4.92 14.06 -4.77
N GLY A 108 -5.95 14.90 -4.58
CA GLY A 108 -6.30 15.96 -5.51
C GLY A 108 -6.70 15.38 -6.87
N GLN A 109 -5.88 15.59 -7.91
CA GLN A 109 -6.14 15.05 -9.26
C GLN A 109 -5.34 13.74 -9.53
N LYS A 110 -4.63 13.21 -8.55
CA LYS A 110 -3.88 11.96 -8.70
C LYS A 110 -4.78 10.76 -8.46
N PRO A 111 -4.56 9.65 -9.18
CA PRO A 111 -5.22 8.40 -8.84
C PRO A 111 -4.92 8.01 -7.38
N LEU A 112 -5.94 7.56 -6.66
CA LEU A 112 -5.80 7.03 -5.29
C LEU A 112 -5.77 5.51 -5.32
N LEU A 113 -4.74 4.91 -4.70
CA LEU A 113 -4.59 3.47 -4.51
C LEU A 113 -4.66 3.12 -3.02
N LEU A 114 -5.51 2.19 -2.62
CA LEU A 114 -5.37 1.51 -1.34
C LEU A 114 -4.32 0.41 -1.49
N ALA A 115 -3.10 0.71 -1.07
CA ALA A 115 -1.95 -0.17 -1.29
C ALA A 115 -1.89 -1.36 -0.31
N GLU A 116 -2.56 -1.25 0.82
CA GLU A 116 -2.83 -2.36 1.73
C GLU A 116 -4.21 -2.20 2.35
N ALA A 117 -5.01 -3.25 2.26
CA ALA A 117 -6.34 -3.35 2.86
C ALA A 117 -6.57 -4.80 3.32
N GLY A 118 -7.06 -5.01 4.53
CA GLY A 118 -7.27 -6.35 5.06
C GLY A 118 -7.54 -6.38 6.55
N ALA A 119 -7.70 -7.58 7.08
CA ALA A 119 -7.91 -7.82 8.51
C ALA A 119 -7.17 -9.07 8.98
N ASP A 120 -6.82 -9.08 10.26
CA ASP A 120 -6.14 -10.19 10.92
C ASP A 120 -7.15 -11.24 11.40
N SER A 121 -7.05 -12.45 10.87
CA SER A 121 -7.95 -13.54 11.25
C SER A 121 -7.76 -14.04 12.69
N LEU A 122 -6.62 -13.77 13.34
CA LEU A 122 -6.47 -14.07 14.76
C LEU A 122 -7.36 -13.19 15.64
N ARG A 123 -7.61 -11.95 15.20
CA ARG A 123 -8.41 -10.97 15.96
C ARG A 123 -9.86 -10.98 15.56
N GLU A 124 -10.15 -11.08 14.27
CA GLU A 124 -11.50 -10.98 13.71
C GLU A 124 -12.16 -12.33 13.44
N GLY A 125 -11.41 -13.44 13.55
CA GLY A 125 -11.80 -14.73 13.01
C GLY A 125 -11.77 -14.75 11.48
N GLU A 126 -11.77 -15.92 10.85
CA GLU A 126 -11.70 -16.05 9.39
C GLU A 126 -12.94 -15.45 8.68
N ALA A 127 -14.12 -15.57 9.28
CA ALA A 127 -15.34 -14.96 8.74
C ALA A 127 -15.29 -13.42 8.80
N GLY A 128 -14.80 -12.88 9.92
CA GLY A 128 -14.58 -11.42 10.07
C GLY A 128 -13.53 -10.90 9.11
N GLN A 129 -12.40 -11.60 8.97
CA GLN A 129 -11.38 -11.28 7.98
C GLN A 129 -11.99 -11.20 6.57
N ALA A 130 -12.75 -12.20 6.16
CA ALA A 130 -13.40 -12.26 4.85
C ALA A 130 -14.33 -11.07 4.63
N ALA A 131 -15.21 -10.79 5.59
CA ALA A 131 -16.18 -9.70 5.50
C ALA A 131 -15.48 -8.31 5.42
N ILE A 132 -14.51 -8.05 6.29
CA ILE A 132 -13.80 -6.77 6.37
C ILE A 132 -12.94 -6.56 5.13
N THR A 133 -12.18 -7.56 4.68
CA THR A 133 -11.30 -7.40 3.51
C THR A 133 -12.11 -7.16 2.23
N ALA A 134 -13.20 -7.91 2.03
CA ALA A 134 -14.10 -7.68 0.91
C ALA A 134 -14.79 -6.31 0.96
N MET A 135 -15.18 -5.83 2.15
CA MET A 135 -15.73 -4.50 2.37
C MET A 135 -14.71 -3.42 2.00
N HIS A 136 -13.44 -3.59 2.38
CA HIS A 136 -12.38 -2.65 2.01
C HIS A 136 -12.25 -2.50 0.49
N ILE A 137 -12.27 -3.61 -0.26
CA ILE A 137 -12.15 -3.59 -1.72
C ILE A 137 -13.37 -2.91 -2.35
N ARG A 138 -14.60 -3.28 -1.94
CA ARG A 138 -15.82 -2.64 -2.47
C ARG A 138 -15.82 -1.14 -2.20
N ALA A 139 -15.59 -0.74 -0.95
CA ALA A 139 -15.56 0.67 -0.56
C ALA A 139 -14.50 1.46 -1.34
N ALA A 140 -13.32 0.87 -1.58
CA ALA A 140 -12.28 1.51 -2.37
C ALA A 140 -12.79 1.91 -3.77
N PHE A 141 -13.38 0.99 -4.50
CA PHE A 141 -13.90 1.25 -5.86
C PHE A 141 -15.13 2.16 -5.85
N GLU A 142 -16.06 1.95 -4.94
CA GLU A 142 -17.27 2.78 -4.82
C GLU A 142 -16.97 4.24 -4.47
N GLU A 143 -15.87 4.48 -3.72
CA GLU A 143 -15.39 5.83 -3.39
C GLU A 143 -14.34 6.35 -4.41
N GLY A 144 -14.21 5.70 -5.58
CA GLY A 144 -13.42 6.19 -6.70
C GLY A 144 -11.91 5.98 -6.61
N ALA A 145 -11.43 5.03 -5.80
CA ALA A 145 -10.03 4.64 -5.86
C ALA A 145 -9.73 3.90 -7.19
N CYS A 146 -8.53 4.09 -7.73
CA CYS A 146 -8.09 3.43 -8.96
C CYS A 146 -7.71 1.97 -8.75
N GLY A 147 -7.64 1.49 -7.50
CA GLY A 147 -7.31 0.12 -7.16
C GLY A 147 -7.24 -0.12 -5.66
N ALA A 148 -7.21 -1.40 -5.31
CA ALA A 148 -6.97 -1.88 -3.95
C ALA A 148 -6.07 -3.12 -3.99
N ILE A 149 -5.23 -3.30 -2.98
CA ILE A 149 -4.36 -4.47 -2.83
C ILE A 149 -4.72 -5.13 -1.51
N ALA A 150 -5.16 -6.41 -1.56
CA ALA A 150 -5.44 -7.17 -0.35
C ALA A 150 -4.12 -7.56 0.34
N PHE A 151 -3.99 -7.22 1.60
CA PHE A 151 -2.90 -7.64 2.46
C PHE A 151 -3.36 -8.77 3.39
N ALA A 152 -2.84 -10.00 3.22
CA ALA A 152 -1.79 -10.41 2.30
C ALA A 152 -2.10 -11.74 1.62
N TRP A 153 -1.23 -12.26 0.78
CA TRP A 153 -1.42 -13.57 0.16
C TRP A 153 -1.38 -14.73 1.16
N THR A 154 -0.39 -14.71 2.07
CA THR A 154 -0.13 -15.81 3.02
C THR A 154 0.05 -15.32 4.44
N ASP A 155 -0.21 -16.19 5.41
CA ASP A 155 0.09 -15.95 6.83
C ASP A 155 1.58 -16.04 7.17
N GLU A 156 2.42 -16.44 6.22
CA GLU A 156 3.87 -16.45 6.43
C GLU A 156 4.43 -15.03 6.40
N TRP A 157 4.87 -14.58 7.54
CA TRP A 157 5.51 -13.29 7.69
C TRP A 157 6.82 -13.41 8.47
N TRP A 158 7.85 -12.73 8.02
CA TRP A 158 9.17 -12.78 8.62
C TRP A 158 9.66 -11.39 8.99
N ARG A 159 10.17 -11.24 10.19
CA ARG A 159 10.76 -10.00 10.67
C ARG A 159 12.13 -10.24 11.28
N GLY A 160 13.17 -9.62 10.71
CA GLY A 160 14.54 -9.79 11.19
C GLY A 160 15.03 -11.24 11.17
N GLY A 161 14.54 -12.07 10.23
CA GLY A 161 14.90 -13.48 10.13
C GLY A 161 14.10 -14.43 11.03
N HIS A 162 13.10 -13.91 11.76
CA HIS A 162 12.22 -14.71 12.63
C HIS A 162 10.79 -14.71 12.10
N PRO A 163 10.06 -15.85 12.16
CA PRO A 163 8.65 -15.90 11.81
C PRO A 163 7.82 -15.05 12.77
N VAL A 164 6.82 -14.36 12.24
CA VAL A 164 5.82 -13.62 13.01
C VAL A 164 4.57 -14.47 13.11
N GLU A 165 4.30 -15.00 14.29
CA GLU A 165 3.20 -15.98 14.52
C GLU A 165 1.88 -15.32 14.92
N ASP A 166 1.91 -14.08 15.42
CA ASP A 166 0.78 -13.32 15.92
C ASP A 166 0.14 -12.40 14.87
N TRP A 167 0.34 -12.70 13.58
CA TRP A 167 -0.12 -11.87 12.47
C TRP A 167 -0.59 -12.74 11.31
N LYS A 168 -1.93 -12.86 11.13
CA LYS A 168 -2.54 -13.75 10.13
C LYS A 168 -3.50 -13.01 9.18
N PHE A 169 -2.91 -12.24 8.29
CA PHE A 169 -3.61 -11.48 7.25
C PHE A 169 -3.78 -12.26 5.93
N GLY A 170 -3.18 -13.44 5.81
CA GLY A 170 -3.17 -14.20 4.57
C GLY A 170 -4.55 -14.58 4.05
N LEU A 171 -4.72 -14.58 2.73
CA LEU A 171 -5.83 -15.24 2.03
C LEU A 171 -5.67 -16.77 2.06
N VAL A 172 -4.44 -17.23 2.23
CA VAL A 172 -4.10 -18.62 2.54
C VAL A 172 -3.28 -18.66 3.83
N ASP A 173 -3.34 -19.77 4.54
CA ASP A 173 -2.50 -19.99 5.72
C ASP A 173 -1.05 -20.35 5.36
N SER A 174 -0.20 -20.58 6.35
CA SER A 174 1.20 -20.97 6.16
C SER A 174 1.39 -22.31 5.44
N GLU A 175 0.37 -23.17 5.44
CA GLU A 175 0.35 -24.46 4.73
C GLU A 175 -0.32 -24.35 3.35
N ARG A 176 -0.65 -23.13 2.90
CA ARG A 176 -1.36 -22.84 1.63
C ARG A 176 -2.80 -23.32 1.58
N ARG A 177 -3.44 -23.61 2.72
CA ARG A 177 -4.88 -23.86 2.76
C ARG A 177 -5.62 -22.56 2.56
N VAL A 178 -6.58 -22.59 1.65
CA VAL A 178 -7.38 -21.41 1.27
C VAL A 178 -8.33 -21.03 2.41
N LYS A 179 -8.30 -19.77 2.82
CA LYS A 179 -9.22 -19.21 3.82
C LYS A 179 -10.47 -18.62 3.14
N PRO A 180 -11.61 -18.47 3.87
CA PRO A 180 -12.81 -17.85 3.32
C PRO A 180 -12.60 -16.46 2.71
N ALA A 181 -11.62 -15.73 3.21
CA ALA A 181 -11.23 -14.42 2.69
C ALA A 181 -10.84 -14.44 1.20
N ALA A 182 -10.25 -15.53 0.70
CA ALA A 182 -9.85 -15.62 -0.70
C ALA A 182 -11.05 -15.52 -1.65
N ALA A 183 -12.12 -16.30 -1.39
CA ALA A 183 -13.33 -16.25 -2.19
C ALA A 183 -14.06 -14.91 -2.06
N ALA A 184 -14.13 -14.34 -0.85
CA ALA A 184 -14.77 -13.05 -0.61
C ALA A 184 -14.03 -11.90 -1.34
N VAL A 185 -12.70 -11.93 -1.35
CA VAL A 185 -11.86 -10.97 -2.07
C VAL A 185 -12.02 -11.11 -3.58
N ALA A 186 -12.01 -12.33 -4.11
CA ALA A 186 -12.24 -12.59 -5.53
C ALA A 186 -13.60 -12.03 -5.99
N GLY A 187 -14.68 -12.35 -5.26
CA GLY A 187 -16.01 -11.81 -5.57
C GLY A 187 -16.11 -10.29 -5.46
N ALA A 188 -15.36 -9.66 -4.54
CA ALA A 188 -15.33 -8.21 -4.44
C ALA A 188 -14.61 -7.55 -5.63
N PHE A 189 -13.55 -8.15 -6.15
CA PHE A 189 -12.87 -7.68 -7.35
C PHE A 189 -13.69 -7.94 -8.63
N GLU A 190 -14.36 -9.08 -8.74
CA GLU A 190 -15.26 -9.38 -9.87
C GLU A 190 -16.43 -8.40 -9.97
N ALA A 191 -16.91 -7.91 -8.83
CA ALA A 191 -17.99 -6.93 -8.77
C ALA A 191 -17.51 -5.47 -8.95
N ALA A 192 -16.20 -5.23 -9.05
CA ALA A 192 -15.67 -3.88 -9.23
C ALA A 192 -16.10 -3.31 -10.60
N PRO A 193 -16.51 -2.04 -10.68
CA PRO A 193 -16.91 -1.42 -11.93
C PRO A 193 -15.68 -1.12 -12.78
N PHE A 194 -15.28 -2.06 -13.61
CA PHE A 194 -14.34 -1.79 -14.70
C PHE A 194 -15.16 -1.30 -15.91
N SER A 195 -15.16 -0.01 -16.09
CA SER A 195 -15.69 0.62 -17.31
C SER A 195 -14.61 0.81 -18.36
#